data_4f04e819bfcf66234d0a713b7431bc56
#
_entry.id   4f04e819bfcf66234d0a713b7431bc56
#
_cell.length_a   1.000
_cell.length_b   1.000
_cell.length_c   1.000
_cell.angle_alpha   90.00
_cell.angle_beta   90.00
_cell.angle_gamma   90.00
#
_symmetry.space_group_name_H-M   'P 1'
#
loop_
_entity.id
_entity.type
_entity.pdbx_description
1 polymer ?
#
loop_
_entity_poly.entity_id
_entity_poly.type
_entity_poly.pdbx_seq_one_letter_code
_entity_poly.pdbx_strand_id
1 'polypeptide(L)'
;PVGIKVAGPDLSGISKIGLEIEAILEGVPGTASVYSERVSSGRYIKVDIRRDRAARYGLSVADIQQVVATAVGGMNVSQAVEGVERYPINLRYPQSYRNSPEQLALLPIVTRSGQNVALGDVATVYIDSGPPVIKSEDARLNGWTYVDLEGSDIGGYVSAARQVLAAELVLPPGYSLTWSGQYEYMLRVQERLALVVPLTLGLILLLLYLNFRSLVEVAMIALTLPLALAGGSWCVYVLGYNFSVAVGVGFIALAGLAAEIGVIMLVYLNQAYERGVSGASDQGTSGVSDLAREAVLAGAGQRMRPVIMTSASVVIGLLPILFGTGTGGEVMSRIAAPMVGGMLSAAVLTLLVLPALFYLWKRP
;
A
#
# COMPACT_ATOMS: atom_id res chain seq x y z
N PRO A 1 8.19 -3.22 -5.57
CA PRO A 1 7.29 -2.08 -5.35
C PRO A 1 6.51 -1.67 -6.61
N VAL A 2 7.12 -1.75 -7.81
CA VAL A 2 6.44 -1.49 -9.08
C VAL A 2 6.29 -2.78 -9.86
N GLY A 3 5.09 -3.05 -10.38
CA GLY A 3 4.80 -4.17 -11.23
C GLY A 3 4.32 -3.71 -12.59
N ILE A 4 4.78 -4.36 -13.65
CA ILE A 4 4.27 -4.15 -15.00
C ILE A 4 3.63 -5.45 -15.44
N LYS A 5 2.33 -5.41 -15.70
CA LYS A 5 1.59 -6.53 -16.27
C LYS A 5 1.63 -6.45 -17.79
N VAL A 6 2.07 -7.51 -18.43
CA VAL A 6 1.98 -7.70 -19.87
C VAL A 6 0.81 -8.64 -20.13
N ALA A 7 -0.24 -8.19 -20.78
CA ALA A 7 -1.36 -9.02 -21.17
C ALA A 7 -1.36 -9.26 -22.69
N GLY A 8 -1.61 -10.50 -23.11
CA GLY A 8 -1.54 -10.88 -24.52
C GLY A 8 -2.28 -12.18 -24.86
N PRO A 9 -2.31 -12.56 -26.14
CA PRO A 9 -3.00 -13.75 -26.60
C PRO A 9 -2.22 -15.06 -26.31
N ASP A 10 -0.91 -15.02 -26.17
CA ASP A 10 -0.06 -16.20 -25.96
C ASP A 10 1.06 -15.95 -24.98
N LEU A 11 1.50 -17.01 -24.29
CA LEU A 11 2.52 -16.96 -23.25
C LEU A 11 3.93 -16.70 -23.79
N SER A 12 4.22 -17.13 -25.00
CA SER A 12 5.55 -16.97 -25.61
C SER A 12 5.83 -15.50 -25.93
N GLY A 13 4.84 -14.79 -26.49
CA GLY A 13 4.93 -13.37 -26.73
C GLY A 13 4.97 -12.56 -25.44
N ILE A 14 4.18 -12.93 -24.42
CA ILE A 14 4.24 -12.29 -23.09
C ILE A 14 5.63 -12.44 -22.49
N SER A 15 6.23 -13.64 -22.56
CA SER A 15 7.58 -13.88 -22.05
C SER A 15 8.65 -13.06 -22.78
N LYS A 16 8.55 -12.96 -24.12
CA LYS A 16 9.47 -12.17 -24.93
C LYS A 16 9.40 -10.69 -24.60
N ILE A 17 8.17 -10.13 -24.57
CA ILE A 17 7.96 -8.72 -24.20
C ILE A 17 8.44 -8.44 -22.78
N GLY A 18 8.20 -9.38 -21.83
CA GLY A 18 8.70 -9.25 -20.47
C GLY A 18 10.22 -9.16 -20.39
N LEU A 19 10.96 -9.95 -21.18
CA LEU A 19 12.41 -9.87 -21.27
C LEU A 19 12.91 -8.57 -21.92
N GLU A 20 12.22 -8.07 -22.94
CA GLU A 20 12.51 -6.76 -23.54
C GLU A 20 12.31 -5.63 -22.53
N ILE A 21 11.22 -5.66 -21.75
CA ILE A 21 10.98 -4.69 -20.66
C ILE A 21 12.08 -4.77 -19.61
N GLU A 22 12.50 -5.97 -19.22
CA GLU A 22 13.60 -6.19 -18.26
C GLU A 22 14.90 -5.51 -18.76
N ALA A 23 15.29 -5.76 -19.98
CA ALA A 23 16.50 -5.18 -20.58
C ALA A 23 16.45 -3.64 -20.71
N ILE A 24 15.28 -3.08 -21.06
CA ILE A 24 15.11 -1.63 -21.16
C ILE A 24 15.15 -0.97 -19.78
N LEU A 25 14.46 -1.53 -18.80
CA LEU A 25 14.33 -0.94 -17.48
C LEU A 25 15.58 -1.06 -16.61
N GLU A 26 16.48 -2.03 -16.87
CA GLU A 26 17.80 -2.09 -16.24
C GLU A 26 18.63 -0.82 -16.47
N GLY A 27 18.42 -0.15 -17.61
CA GLY A 27 19.09 1.12 -17.95
C GLY A 27 18.45 2.37 -17.34
N VAL A 28 17.29 2.29 -16.72
CA VAL A 28 16.58 3.46 -16.18
C VAL A 28 17.14 3.85 -14.81
N PRO A 29 17.55 5.13 -14.61
CA PRO A 29 18.05 5.60 -13.32
C PRO A 29 17.05 5.37 -12.18
N GLY A 30 17.52 4.85 -11.05
CA GLY A 30 16.69 4.52 -9.89
C GLY A 30 16.14 3.09 -9.88
N THR A 31 16.53 2.26 -10.85
CA THR A 31 16.23 0.82 -10.85
C THR A 31 17.26 0.08 -10.02
N ALA A 32 16.84 -0.60 -8.96
CA ALA A 32 17.68 -1.49 -8.17
C ALA A 32 17.77 -2.89 -8.79
N SER A 33 16.63 -3.42 -9.22
CA SER A 33 16.56 -4.69 -9.95
C SER A 33 15.29 -4.77 -10.79
N VAL A 34 15.36 -5.51 -11.89
CA VAL A 34 14.20 -5.85 -12.72
C VAL A 34 14.16 -7.35 -12.91
N TYR A 35 12.99 -7.95 -12.79
CA TYR A 35 12.79 -9.36 -13.03
C TYR A 35 11.45 -9.61 -13.70
N SER A 36 11.49 -10.18 -14.90
CA SER A 36 10.28 -10.64 -15.59
C SER A 36 10.02 -12.13 -15.30
N GLU A 37 8.78 -12.47 -15.03
CA GLU A 37 8.36 -13.85 -14.83
C GLU A 37 8.71 -14.71 -16.05
N ARG A 38 9.34 -15.85 -15.80
CA ARG A 38 9.68 -16.84 -16.83
C ARG A 38 8.45 -17.74 -17.07
N VAL A 39 7.41 -17.17 -17.71
CA VAL A 39 6.11 -17.84 -17.89
C VAL A 39 6.14 -19.08 -18.77
N SER A 40 7.26 -19.36 -19.46
CA SER A 40 7.41 -20.52 -20.34
C SER A 40 8.56 -21.46 -19.97
N SER A 41 9.17 -21.31 -18.78
CA SER A 41 10.43 -22.01 -18.42
C SER A 41 10.27 -23.18 -17.45
N GLY A 42 9.06 -23.63 -17.18
CA GLY A 42 8.82 -24.83 -16.37
C GLY A 42 9.32 -26.10 -17.08
N ARG A 43 9.89 -27.03 -16.31
CA ARG A 43 10.28 -28.35 -16.81
C ARG A 43 9.28 -29.40 -16.39
N TYR A 44 8.83 -30.21 -17.35
CA TYR A 44 7.88 -31.30 -17.15
C TYR A 44 8.42 -32.60 -17.69
N ILE A 45 8.20 -33.68 -16.96
CA ILE A 45 8.36 -35.03 -17.51
C ILE A 45 7.05 -35.39 -18.19
N LYS A 46 7.07 -35.54 -19.51
CA LYS A 46 5.93 -35.99 -20.31
C LYS A 46 6.01 -37.50 -20.53
N VAL A 47 4.86 -38.12 -20.35
CA VAL A 47 4.65 -39.52 -20.66
C VAL A 47 3.65 -39.59 -21.82
N ASP A 48 4.13 -39.72 -23.03
CA ASP A 48 3.30 -39.79 -24.22
C ASP A 48 2.97 -41.25 -24.55
N ILE A 49 1.72 -41.66 -24.34
CA ILE A 49 1.25 -43.02 -24.40
C ILE A 49 0.99 -43.40 -25.87
N ARG A 50 1.67 -44.42 -26.36
CA ARG A 50 1.49 -45.01 -27.67
C ARG A 50 0.32 -46.01 -27.63
N ARG A 51 -0.86 -45.56 -28.00
CA ARG A 51 -2.10 -46.30 -27.86
C ARG A 51 -2.14 -47.60 -28.61
N ASP A 52 -1.51 -47.66 -29.80
CA ASP A 52 -1.35 -48.86 -30.62
C ASP A 52 -0.51 -49.95 -29.91
N ARG A 53 0.56 -49.55 -29.24
CA ARG A 53 1.40 -50.47 -28.46
C ARG A 53 0.71 -50.89 -27.18
N ALA A 54 0.09 -49.98 -26.46
CA ALA A 54 -0.65 -50.31 -25.24
C ALA A 54 -1.77 -51.31 -25.50
N ALA A 55 -2.49 -51.17 -26.62
CA ALA A 55 -3.56 -52.07 -27.01
C ALA A 55 -3.07 -53.52 -27.23
N ARG A 56 -1.84 -53.71 -27.76
CA ARG A 56 -1.26 -55.05 -27.94
C ARG A 56 -1.08 -55.83 -26.63
N TYR A 57 -0.88 -55.10 -25.52
CA TYR A 57 -0.77 -55.64 -24.17
C TYR A 57 -2.09 -55.64 -23.42
N GLY A 58 -3.19 -55.29 -24.06
CA GLY A 58 -4.49 -55.15 -23.43
C GLY A 58 -4.61 -54.04 -22.37
N LEU A 59 -3.70 -53.02 -22.45
CA LEU A 59 -3.66 -51.87 -21.56
C LEU A 59 -4.45 -50.71 -22.15
N SER A 60 -5.31 -50.12 -21.33
CA SER A 60 -5.94 -48.85 -21.64
C SER A 60 -5.02 -47.66 -21.26
N VAL A 61 -5.30 -46.46 -21.79
CA VAL A 61 -4.61 -45.25 -21.39
C VAL A 61 -4.77 -45.00 -19.87
N ALA A 62 -5.98 -45.27 -19.34
CA ALA A 62 -6.25 -45.11 -17.90
C ALA A 62 -5.40 -46.03 -17.01
N ASP A 63 -5.20 -47.29 -17.43
CA ASP A 63 -4.35 -48.24 -16.66
C ASP A 63 -2.91 -47.70 -16.56
N ILE A 64 -2.35 -47.20 -17.67
CA ILE A 64 -1.02 -46.63 -17.71
C ILE A 64 -0.92 -45.35 -16.90
N GLN A 65 -1.88 -44.44 -17.04
CA GLN A 65 -1.91 -43.18 -16.27
C GLN A 65 -2.01 -43.43 -14.79
N GLN A 66 -2.79 -44.44 -14.36
CA GLN A 66 -2.91 -44.76 -12.93
C GLN A 66 -1.59 -45.28 -12.36
N VAL A 67 -0.85 -46.14 -13.12
CA VAL A 67 0.47 -46.57 -12.68
C VAL A 67 1.44 -45.39 -12.58
N VAL A 68 1.48 -44.54 -13.57
CA VAL A 68 2.37 -43.37 -13.56
C VAL A 68 1.99 -42.44 -12.38
N ALA A 69 0.70 -42.16 -12.17
CA ALA A 69 0.24 -41.31 -11.08
C ALA A 69 0.63 -41.90 -9.71
N THR A 70 0.45 -43.21 -9.52
CA THR A 70 0.79 -43.89 -8.26
C THR A 70 2.30 -44.00 -8.06
N ALA A 71 3.04 -44.42 -9.11
CA ALA A 71 4.46 -44.66 -9.02
C ALA A 71 5.26 -43.36 -8.82
N VAL A 72 4.90 -42.29 -9.53
CA VAL A 72 5.63 -41.01 -9.54
C VAL A 72 5.03 -40.04 -8.50
N GLY A 73 3.74 -39.80 -8.58
CA GLY A 73 3.03 -38.85 -7.71
C GLY A 73 2.77 -39.39 -6.31
N GLY A 74 2.48 -40.67 -6.24
CA GLY A 74 2.04 -41.34 -5.01
C GLY A 74 0.55 -41.38 -4.84
N MET A 75 0.06 -42.39 -4.17
CA MET A 75 -1.34 -42.58 -3.81
C MET A 75 -1.48 -42.77 -2.29
N ASN A 76 -2.40 -42.02 -1.68
CA ASN A 76 -2.75 -42.23 -0.28
C ASN A 76 -3.55 -43.51 -0.15
N VAL A 77 -2.97 -44.54 0.46
CA VAL A 77 -3.58 -45.88 0.61
C VAL A 77 -4.35 -46.01 1.93
N SER A 78 -3.97 -45.26 2.95
CA SER A 78 -4.58 -45.29 4.28
C SER A 78 -4.23 -44.02 5.07
N GLN A 79 -4.75 -43.96 6.29
CA GLN A 79 -4.39 -42.89 7.26
C GLN A 79 -4.02 -43.54 8.60
N ALA A 80 -2.94 -43.10 9.21
CA ALA A 80 -2.63 -43.35 10.61
C ALA A 80 -3.41 -42.36 11.47
N VAL A 81 -4.03 -42.86 12.53
CA VAL A 81 -4.81 -42.06 13.47
C VAL A 81 -4.13 -42.07 14.82
N GLU A 82 -3.61 -40.93 15.27
CA GLU A 82 -2.93 -40.75 16.55
C GLU A 82 -3.68 -39.67 17.36
N GLY A 83 -4.58 -40.09 18.24
CA GLY A 83 -5.44 -39.15 18.95
C GLY A 83 -6.34 -38.37 17.98
N VAL A 84 -6.17 -37.05 17.93
CA VAL A 84 -6.90 -36.15 17.01
C VAL A 84 -6.20 -35.95 15.67
N GLU A 85 -4.97 -36.38 15.55
CA GLU A 85 -4.15 -36.19 14.36
C GLU A 85 -4.41 -37.29 13.31
N ARG A 86 -4.28 -36.92 12.04
CA ARG A 86 -4.51 -37.81 10.88
C ARG A 86 -3.35 -37.69 9.93
N TYR A 87 -2.56 -38.76 9.77
CA TYR A 87 -1.40 -38.83 8.89
C TYR A 87 -1.69 -39.69 7.67
N PRO A 88 -1.67 -39.13 6.44
CA PRO A 88 -1.86 -39.95 5.23
C PRO A 88 -0.65 -40.87 5.00
N ILE A 89 -0.93 -42.14 4.74
CA ILE A 89 0.08 -43.09 4.31
C ILE A 89 0.13 -43.06 2.79
N ASN A 90 1.20 -42.49 2.25
CA ASN A 90 1.39 -42.36 0.81
C ASN A 90 2.30 -43.46 0.25
N LEU A 91 1.82 -44.19 -0.75
CA LEU A 91 2.56 -45.21 -1.46
C LEU A 91 3.09 -44.65 -2.77
N ARG A 92 4.41 -44.70 -2.97
CA ARG A 92 5.08 -44.33 -4.24
C ARG A 92 6.40 -45.07 -4.38
N TYR A 93 6.96 -45.08 -5.59
CA TYR A 93 8.29 -45.61 -5.79
C TYR A 93 9.38 -44.77 -5.12
N PRO A 94 10.49 -45.39 -4.66
CA PRO A 94 11.67 -44.66 -4.17
C PRO A 94 12.20 -43.66 -5.20
N GLN A 95 12.88 -42.63 -4.76
CA GLN A 95 13.38 -41.57 -5.62
C GLN A 95 14.34 -42.08 -6.70
N SER A 96 15.14 -43.10 -6.39
CA SER A 96 16.07 -43.73 -7.31
C SER A 96 15.41 -44.32 -8.57
N TYR A 97 14.14 -44.68 -8.51
CA TYR A 97 13.38 -45.21 -9.67
C TYR A 97 12.61 -44.14 -10.46
N ARG A 98 12.62 -42.88 -10.01
CA ARG A 98 11.85 -41.81 -10.63
C ARG A 98 12.61 -40.50 -10.80
N ASN A 99 13.95 -40.53 -10.72
CA ASN A 99 14.78 -39.33 -10.80
C ASN A 99 15.21 -38.95 -12.23
N SER A 100 14.97 -39.80 -13.20
CA SER A 100 15.24 -39.48 -14.60
C SER A 100 14.22 -40.15 -15.56
N PRO A 101 14.06 -39.60 -16.78
CA PRO A 101 13.19 -40.21 -17.81
C PRO A 101 13.53 -41.66 -18.14
N GLU A 102 14.80 -41.99 -18.13
CA GLU A 102 15.30 -43.33 -18.41
C GLU A 102 14.85 -44.33 -17.32
N GLN A 103 14.94 -43.94 -16.05
CA GLN A 103 14.47 -44.76 -14.94
C GLN A 103 12.95 -44.92 -14.96
N LEU A 104 12.23 -43.85 -15.29
CA LEU A 104 10.77 -43.88 -15.45
C LEU A 104 10.34 -44.80 -16.59
N ALA A 105 11.11 -44.86 -17.69
CA ALA A 105 10.82 -45.76 -18.80
C ALA A 105 10.92 -47.24 -18.41
N LEU A 106 11.70 -47.59 -17.37
CA LEU A 106 11.84 -48.93 -16.85
C LEU A 106 10.73 -49.32 -15.84
N LEU A 107 9.82 -48.42 -15.45
CA LEU A 107 8.76 -48.75 -14.52
C LEU A 107 7.90 -49.91 -15.03
N PRO A 108 7.70 -50.98 -14.21
CA PRO A 108 6.91 -52.14 -14.60
C PRO A 108 5.40 -51.81 -14.51
N ILE A 109 4.70 -52.16 -15.59
CA ILE A 109 3.25 -52.14 -15.67
C ILE A 109 2.78 -53.59 -15.73
N VAL A 110 1.94 -54.00 -14.79
CA VAL A 110 1.36 -55.34 -14.76
C VAL A 110 0.11 -55.35 -15.64
N THR A 111 0.14 -56.19 -16.68
CA THR A 111 -1.03 -56.40 -17.55
C THR A 111 -2.11 -57.21 -16.86
N ARG A 112 -3.32 -57.25 -17.41
CA ARG A 112 -4.40 -58.13 -16.90
C ARG A 112 -4.08 -59.61 -17.00
N SER A 113 -3.19 -59.99 -17.92
CA SER A 113 -2.69 -61.35 -18.07
C SER A 113 -1.54 -61.72 -17.10
N GLY A 114 -1.11 -60.77 -16.23
CA GLY A 114 -0.03 -60.97 -15.27
C GLY A 114 1.38 -60.76 -15.85
N GLN A 115 1.50 -60.28 -17.09
CA GLN A 115 2.82 -59.97 -17.68
C GLN A 115 3.30 -58.60 -17.21
N ASN A 116 4.63 -58.47 -16.98
CA ASN A 116 5.27 -57.20 -16.70
C ASN A 116 5.76 -56.57 -18.02
N VAL A 117 5.31 -55.37 -18.32
CA VAL A 117 5.69 -54.56 -19.48
C VAL A 117 6.34 -53.29 -18.98
N ALA A 118 7.47 -52.87 -19.53
CA ALA A 118 8.09 -51.61 -19.16
C ALA A 118 7.26 -50.40 -19.70
N LEU A 119 7.20 -49.34 -18.94
CA LEU A 119 6.51 -48.11 -19.36
C LEU A 119 7.03 -47.60 -20.72
N GLY A 120 8.34 -47.71 -20.98
CA GLY A 120 8.99 -47.35 -22.25
C GLY A 120 8.54 -48.15 -23.45
N ASP A 121 7.97 -49.36 -23.27
CA ASP A 121 7.40 -50.15 -24.36
C ASP A 121 6.08 -49.62 -24.88
N VAL A 122 5.29 -48.99 -23.98
CA VAL A 122 3.96 -48.48 -24.26
C VAL A 122 3.85 -46.94 -24.25
N ALA A 123 4.89 -46.22 -23.82
CA ALA A 123 4.95 -44.78 -23.80
C ALA A 123 6.35 -44.26 -24.14
N THR A 124 6.42 -43.01 -24.55
CA THR A 124 7.68 -42.24 -24.65
C THR A 124 7.79 -41.31 -23.47
N VAL A 125 8.88 -41.38 -22.71
CA VAL A 125 9.13 -40.53 -21.55
C VAL A 125 10.23 -39.53 -21.91
N TYR A 126 9.95 -38.23 -21.77
CA TYR A 126 10.91 -37.18 -22.10
C TYR A 126 10.67 -35.90 -21.26
N ILE A 127 11.70 -35.05 -21.21
CA ILE A 127 11.57 -33.73 -20.56
C ILE A 127 11.09 -32.75 -21.61
N ASP A 128 10.03 -32.01 -21.27
CA ASP A 128 9.48 -30.93 -22.09
C ASP A 128 9.47 -29.63 -21.30
N SER A 129 9.47 -28.51 -22.02
CA SER A 129 9.33 -27.17 -21.44
C SER A 129 7.89 -26.70 -21.53
N GLY A 130 7.41 -26.07 -20.50
CA GLY A 130 6.06 -25.52 -20.48
C GLY A 130 5.88 -24.45 -19.40
N PRO A 131 4.72 -23.83 -19.33
CA PRO A 131 4.45 -22.80 -18.34
C PRO A 131 4.34 -23.42 -16.94
N PRO A 132 5.11 -22.94 -15.94
CA PRO A 132 4.97 -23.39 -14.56
C PRO A 132 3.64 -22.96 -13.94
N VAL A 133 3.15 -21.77 -14.33
CA VAL A 133 1.87 -21.23 -13.95
C VAL A 133 1.30 -20.46 -15.12
N ILE A 134 0.01 -20.62 -15.38
CA ILE A 134 -0.73 -19.80 -16.35
C ILE A 134 -1.59 -18.85 -15.56
N LYS A 135 -1.32 -17.55 -15.68
CA LYS A 135 -2.10 -16.48 -15.05
C LYS A 135 -3.01 -15.84 -16.09
N SER A 136 -4.24 -15.55 -15.68
CA SER A 136 -5.19 -14.80 -16.48
C SER A 136 -5.92 -13.78 -15.62
N GLU A 137 -6.18 -12.60 -16.18
CA GLU A 137 -6.92 -11.51 -15.57
C GLU A 137 -7.79 -10.88 -16.68
N ASP A 138 -9.05 -10.60 -16.39
CA ASP A 138 -10.00 -10.09 -17.36
C ASP A 138 -10.08 -10.91 -18.67
N ALA A 139 -10.09 -12.25 -18.52
CA ALA A 139 -10.09 -13.23 -19.61
C ALA A 139 -8.89 -13.13 -20.56
N ARG A 140 -7.78 -12.52 -20.17
CA ARG A 140 -6.54 -12.43 -20.94
C ARG A 140 -5.39 -13.05 -20.18
N LEU A 141 -4.50 -13.75 -20.89
CA LEU A 141 -3.26 -14.25 -20.31
C LEU A 141 -2.39 -13.07 -19.89
N ASN A 142 -1.69 -13.19 -18.76
CA ASN A 142 -0.76 -12.17 -18.30
C ASN A 142 0.53 -12.75 -17.72
N GLY A 143 1.56 -11.92 -17.74
CA GLY A 143 2.84 -12.13 -17.07
C GLY A 143 3.28 -10.84 -16.39
N TRP A 144 4.07 -10.94 -15.31
CA TRP A 144 4.52 -9.81 -14.53
C TRP A 144 6.01 -9.55 -14.72
N THR A 145 6.36 -8.28 -14.81
CA THR A 145 7.72 -7.80 -14.61
C THR A 145 7.74 -6.99 -13.32
N TYR A 146 8.55 -7.43 -12.37
CA TYR A 146 8.74 -6.78 -11.07
C TYR A 146 9.95 -5.86 -11.13
N VAL A 147 9.79 -4.66 -10.59
CA VAL A 147 10.86 -3.66 -10.54
C VAL A 147 11.04 -3.22 -9.11
N ASP A 148 12.25 -3.38 -8.59
CA ASP A 148 12.67 -2.81 -7.32
C ASP A 148 13.41 -1.50 -7.55
N LEU A 149 13.18 -0.53 -6.69
CA LEU A 149 13.66 0.84 -6.85
C LEU A 149 14.76 1.18 -5.84
N GLU A 150 15.78 1.90 -6.30
CA GLU A 150 16.69 2.64 -5.43
C GLU A 150 16.01 3.95 -5.01
N GLY A 151 15.38 3.96 -3.85
CA GLY A 151 14.71 5.15 -3.34
C GLY A 151 13.19 5.01 -3.24
N SER A 152 12.52 6.10 -2.91
CA SER A 152 11.12 6.10 -2.51
C SER A 152 10.19 6.88 -3.45
N ASP A 153 10.71 7.51 -4.50
CA ASP A 153 9.90 8.23 -5.49
C ASP A 153 9.36 7.29 -6.58
N ILE A 154 8.30 6.57 -6.24
CA ILE A 154 7.63 5.65 -7.17
C ILE A 154 7.01 6.43 -8.35
N GLY A 155 6.44 7.61 -8.10
CA GLY A 155 5.73 8.40 -9.11
C GLY A 155 6.67 8.93 -10.18
N GLY A 156 7.78 9.53 -9.79
CA GLY A 156 8.82 10.04 -10.68
C GLY A 156 9.45 8.91 -11.51
N TYR A 157 9.78 7.78 -10.86
CA TYR A 157 10.33 6.63 -11.56
C TYR A 157 9.36 6.08 -12.63
N VAL A 158 8.09 5.83 -12.27
CA VAL A 158 7.11 5.31 -13.23
C VAL A 158 6.91 6.26 -14.40
N SER A 159 6.95 7.58 -14.16
CA SER A 159 6.85 8.57 -15.24
C SER A 159 8.05 8.48 -16.20
N ALA A 160 9.27 8.38 -15.69
CA ALA A 160 10.49 8.21 -16.50
C ALA A 160 10.49 6.85 -17.24
N ALA A 161 10.22 5.76 -16.53
CA ALA A 161 10.18 4.43 -17.11
C ALA A 161 9.11 4.29 -18.21
N ARG A 162 7.96 4.95 -18.04
CA ARG A 162 6.90 5.00 -19.06
C ARG A 162 7.34 5.69 -20.34
N GLN A 163 8.12 6.79 -20.22
CA GLN A 163 8.64 7.50 -21.38
C GLN A 163 9.65 6.66 -22.15
N VAL A 164 10.57 5.99 -21.43
CA VAL A 164 11.59 5.13 -22.05
C VAL A 164 10.93 3.93 -22.73
N LEU A 165 9.98 3.24 -22.05
CA LEU A 165 9.25 2.13 -22.65
C LEU A 165 8.42 2.55 -23.87
N ALA A 166 7.82 3.74 -23.84
CA ALA A 166 7.06 4.24 -25.00
C ALA A 166 7.96 4.56 -26.21
N ALA A 167 9.23 4.90 -25.99
CA ALA A 167 10.21 5.19 -27.04
C ALA A 167 10.86 3.93 -27.62
N GLU A 168 11.16 2.92 -26.78
CA GLU A 168 12.00 1.78 -27.16
C GLU A 168 11.22 0.47 -27.36
N LEU A 169 10.07 0.30 -26.67
CA LEU A 169 9.30 -0.93 -26.75
C LEU A 169 8.21 -0.85 -27.84
N VAL A 170 8.27 -1.74 -28.81
CA VAL A 170 7.22 -1.87 -29.83
C VAL A 170 6.27 -3.01 -29.42
N LEU A 171 5.07 -2.66 -28.98
CA LEU A 171 4.06 -3.64 -28.62
C LEU A 171 3.35 -4.19 -29.87
N PRO A 172 3.37 -5.52 -30.10
CA PRO A 172 2.60 -6.13 -31.17
C PRO A 172 1.07 -5.96 -30.94
N PRO A 173 0.26 -6.01 -32.02
CA PRO A 173 -1.18 -5.97 -31.85
C PRO A 173 -1.71 -7.08 -30.94
N GLY A 174 -2.66 -6.74 -30.06
CA GLY A 174 -3.24 -7.66 -29.08
C GLY A 174 -2.51 -7.72 -27.73
N TYR A 175 -1.36 -7.09 -27.57
CA TYR A 175 -0.68 -6.96 -26.28
C TYR A 175 -0.96 -5.61 -25.64
N SER A 176 -0.93 -5.57 -24.32
CA SER A 176 -1.11 -4.34 -23.54
C SER A 176 -0.26 -4.37 -22.28
N LEU A 177 0.20 -3.17 -21.85
CA LEU A 177 0.92 -2.96 -20.62
C LEU A 177 0.04 -2.26 -19.59
N THR A 178 0.08 -2.73 -18.35
CA THR A 178 -0.61 -2.09 -17.22
C THR A 178 0.36 -1.97 -16.05
N TRP A 179 0.48 -0.75 -15.52
CA TRP A 179 1.27 -0.48 -14.32
C TRP A 179 0.49 -0.88 -13.09
N SER A 180 1.11 -1.61 -12.19
CA SER A 180 0.49 -2.18 -11.01
C SER A 180 1.45 -2.15 -9.80
N GLY A 181 1.10 -2.87 -8.72
CA GLY A 181 1.85 -2.85 -7.49
C GLY A 181 1.53 -1.62 -6.62
N GLN A 182 2.52 -1.09 -5.92
CA GLN A 182 2.33 0.07 -5.04
C GLN A 182 1.91 1.33 -5.80
N TYR A 183 2.32 1.47 -7.07
CA TYR A 183 1.91 2.57 -7.93
C TYR A 183 0.38 2.63 -8.14
N GLU A 184 -0.25 1.50 -8.35
CA GLU A 184 -1.71 1.42 -8.50
C GLU A 184 -2.45 1.81 -7.23
N TYR A 185 -1.93 1.40 -6.06
CA TYR A 185 -2.46 1.84 -4.77
C TYR A 185 -2.31 3.35 -4.57
N MET A 186 -1.17 3.91 -4.95
CA MET A 186 -0.93 5.35 -4.89
C MET A 186 -1.94 6.14 -5.73
N LEU A 187 -2.20 5.71 -6.96
CA LEU A 187 -3.20 6.35 -7.83
C LEU A 187 -4.60 6.29 -7.24
N ARG A 188 -5.03 5.12 -6.76
CA ARG A 188 -6.35 4.94 -6.12
C ARG A 188 -6.50 5.82 -4.88
N VAL A 189 -5.43 5.98 -4.09
CA VAL A 189 -5.44 6.87 -2.92
C VAL A 189 -5.57 8.32 -3.37
N GLN A 190 -4.83 8.76 -4.38
CA GLN A 190 -4.92 10.13 -4.90
C GLN A 190 -6.34 10.46 -5.40
N GLU A 191 -6.96 9.57 -6.17
CA GLU A 191 -8.33 9.74 -6.66
C GLU A 191 -9.34 9.86 -5.51
N ARG A 192 -9.23 9.00 -4.49
CA ARG A 192 -10.11 9.05 -3.31
C ARG A 192 -9.90 10.29 -2.48
N LEU A 193 -8.64 10.69 -2.24
CA LEU A 193 -8.32 11.89 -1.47
C LEU A 193 -8.80 13.17 -2.17
N ALA A 194 -8.75 13.23 -3.51
CA ALA A 194 -9.25 14.37 -4.27
C ALA A 194 -10.76 14.64 -4.05
N LEU A 195 -11.53 13.60 -3.70
CA LEU A 195 -12.94 13.74 -3.35
C LEU A 195 -13.15 13.92 -1.83
N VAL A 196 -12.49 13.08 -1.03
CA VAL A 196 -12.74 13.00 0.43
C VAL A 196 -12.24 14.26 1.15
N VAL A 197 -11.06 14.78 0.77
CA VAL A 197 -10.47 15.96 1.46
C VAL A 197 -11.33 17.21 1.31
N PRO A 198 -11.79 17.64 0.11
CA PRO A 198 -12.69 18.79 -0.01
C PRO A 198 -14.02 18.58 0.71
N LEU A 199 -14.59 17.36 0.64
CA LEU A 199 -15.86 17.06 1.32
C LEU A 199 -15.72 17.17 2.84
N THR A 200 -14.66 16.61 3.42
CA THR A 200 -14.42 16.68 4.87
C THR A 200 -14.11 18.10 5.32
N LEU A 201 -13.29 18.85 4.58
CA LEU A 201 -13.04 20.26 4.88
C LEU A 201 -14.33 21.09 4.79
N GLY A 202 -15.15 20.87 3.77
CA GLY A 202 -16.46 21.53 3.64
C GLY A 202 -17.37 21.22 4.83
N LEU A 203 -17.42 19.97 5.29
CA LEU A 203 -18.21 19.56 6.45
C LEU A 203 -17.68 20.21 7.75
N ILE A 204 -16.36 20.25 7.94
CA ILE A 204 -15.74 20.93 9.10
C ILE A 204 -16.09 22.41 9.10
N LEU A 205 -15.93 23.12 7.98
CA LEU A 205 -16.26 24.53 7.87
C LEU A 205 -17.75 24.78 8.11
N LEU A 206 -18.63 23.90 7.63
CA LEU A 206 -20.07 23.98 7.89
C LEU A 206 -20.38 23.83 9.38
N LEU A 207 -19.81 22.83 10.05
CA LEU A 207 -19.99 22.60 11.49
C LEU A 207 -19.46 23.79 12.32
N LEU A 208 -18.30 24.33 11.94
CA LEU A 208 -17.77 25.56 12.57
C LEU A 208 -18.70 26.73 12.37
N TYR A 209 -19.23 26.90 11.16
CA TYR A 209 -20.19 27.97 10.88
C TYR A 209 -21.48 27.82 11.69
N LEU A 210 -22.03 26.64 11.81
CA LEU A 210 -23.20 26.36 12.64
C LEU A 210 -22.97 26.68 14.14
N ASN A 211 -21.73 26.41 14.60
CA ASN A 211 -21.36 26.69 16.00
C ASN A 211 -21.18 28.20 16.30
N PHE A 212 -20.43 28.90 15.45
CA PHE A 212 -20.07 30.30 15.69
C PHE A 212 -21.03 31.29 15.04
N ARG A 213 -21.75 30.88 13.99
CA ARG A 213 -22.64 31.75 13.18
C ARG A 213 -21.95 33.01 12.62
N SER A 214 -20.62 32.96 12.47
CA SER A 214 -19.77 34.05 12.01
C SER A 214 -18.73 33.50 11.03
N LEU A 215 -18.75 33.97 9.78
CA LEU A 215 -17.77 33.60 8.78
C LEU A 215 -16.35 34.07 9.12
N VAL A 216 -16.23 35.21 9.81
CA VAL A 216 -14.93 35.74 10.22
C VAL A 216 -14.26 34.83 11.26
N GLU A 217 -15.02 34.34 12.23
CA GLU A 217 -14.51 33.39 13.23
C GLU A 217 -14.11 32.08 12.62
N VAL A 218 -14.90 31.53 11.67
CA VAL A 218 -14.55 30.36 10.91
C VAL A 218 -13.28 30.58 10.10
N ALA A 219 -13.14 31.74 9.45
CA ALA A 219 -11.93 32.09 8.69
C ALA A 219 -10.69 32.19 9.58
N MET A 220 -10.81 32.73 10.80
CA MET A 220 -9.70 32.77 11.76
C MET A 220 -9.23 31.37 12.14
N ILE A 221 -10.13 30.42 12.40
CA ILE A 221 -9.79 29.03 12.68
C ILE A 221 -9.18 28.39 11.43
N ALA A 222 -9.79 28.59 10.27
CA ALA A 222 -9.28 28.04 9.00
C ALA A 222 -7.85 28.53 8.71
N LEU A 223 -7.50 29.76 9.09
CA LEU A 223 -6.16 30.32 8.92
C LEU A 223 -5.10 29.64 9.81
N THR A 224 -5.50 29.05 10.93
CA THR A 224 -4.55 28.30 11.79
C THR A 224 -4.10 27.00 11.15
N LEU A 225 -4.90 26.41 10.26
CA LEU A 225 -4.57 25.14 9.59
C LEU A 225 -3.32 25.21 8.69
N PRO A 226 -3.21 26.15 7.72
CA PRO A 226 -2.00 26.30 6.91
C PRO A 226 -0.74 26.53 7.73
N LEU A 227 -0.85 27.26 8.84
CA LEU A 227 0.28 27.53 9.72
C LEU A 227 0.72 26.25 10.49
N ALA A 228 -0.23 25.43 10.92
CA ALA A 228 0.07 24.13 11.53
C ALA A 228 0.70 23.19 10.49
N LEU A 229 0.17 23.15 9.26
CA LEU A 229 0.71 22.34 8.17
C LEU A 229 2.14 22.76 7.81
N ALA A 230 2.47 24.05 7.86
CA ALA A 230 3.84 24.53 7.64
C ALA A 230 4.82 23.94 8.66
N GLY A 231 4.47 23.94 9.97
CA GLY A 231 5.31 23.32 11.00
C GLY A 231 5.47 21.82 10.82
N GLY A 232 4.39 21.14 10.42
CA GLY A 232 4.43 19.71 10.07
C GLY A 232 5.36 19.44 8.88
N SER A 233 5.27 20.26 7.83
CA SER A 233 6.12 20.15 6.63
C SER A 233 7.59 20.35 6.95
N TRP A 234 7.94 21.31 7.81
CA TRP A 234 9.30 21.50 8.29
C TRP A 234 9.84 20.30 9.05
N CYS A 235 9.04 19.68 9.90
CA CYS A 235 9.46 18.49 10.65
C CYS A 235 9.69 17.30 9.70
N VAL A 236 8.82 17.06 8.73
CA VAL A 236 8.97 16.02 7.70
C VAL A 236 10.25 16.25 6.90
N TYR A 237 10.54 17.51 6.51
CA TYR A 237 11.73 17.88 5.77
C TYR A 237 13.02 17.66 6.57
N VAL A 238 13.07 18.11 7.82
CA VAL A 238 14.24 17.96 8.71
C VAL A 238 14.56 16.50 9.00
N LEU A 239 13.53 15.64 9.13
CA LEU A 239 13.70 14.21 9.34
C LEU A 239 14.01 13.44 8.05
N GLY A 240 14.04 14.12 6.89
CA GLY A 240 14.35 13.49 5.60
C GLY A 240 13.26 12.54 5.09
N TYR A 241 12.01 12.67 5.57
CA TYR A 241 10.93 11.82 5.11
C TYR A 241 10.33 12.34 3.79
N ASN A 242 10.15 11.43 2.84
CA ASN A 242 9.43 11.74 1.61
C ASN A 242 7.92 11.79 1.86
N PHE A 243 7.24 12.62 1.07
CA PHE A 243 5.78 12.75 1.14
C PHE A 243 5.12 11.44 0.70
N SER A 244 4.58 10.70 1.64
CA SER A 244 3.91 9.40 1.45
C SER A 244 2.47 9.47 1.94
N VAL A 245 1.68 8.43 1.65
CA VAL A 245 0.31 8.28 2.19
C VAL A 245 0.31 8.37 3.72
N ALA A 246 1.31 7.77 4.37
CA ALA A 246 1.45 7.81 5.82
C ALA A 246 1.65 9.25 6.34
N VAL A 247 2.50 10.04 5.69
CA VAL A 247 2.68 11.47 5.98
C VAL A 247 1.38 12.23 5.75
N GLY A 248 0.66 11.94 4.67
CA GLY A 248 -0.66 12.54 4.39
C GLY A 248 -1.68 12.27 5.50
N VAL A 249 -1.75 11.04 6.01
CA VAL A 249 -2.59 10.69 7.17
C VAL A 249 -2.21 11.51 8.41
N GLY A 250 -0.91 11.67 8.67
CA GLY A 250 -0.42 12.50 9.76
C GLY A 250 -0.85 13.97 9.62
N PHE A 251 -0.84 14.54 8.42
CA PHE A 251 -1.35 15.89 8.16
C PHE A 251 -2.85 16.02 8.38
N ILE A 252 -3.64 15.02 8.01
CA ILE A 252 -5.10 15.02 8.26
C ILE A 252 -5.37 15.02 9.77
N ALA A 253 -4.67 14.16 10.52
CA ALA A 253 -4.79 14.13 11.98
C ALA A 253 -4.36 15.45 12.64
N LEU A 254 -3.25 16.05 12.17
CA LEU A 254 -2.78 17.35 12.60
C LEU A 254 -3.83 18.44 12.38
N ALA A 255 -4.48 18.46 11.21
CA ALA A 255 -5.51 19.44 10.89
C ALA A 255 -6.68 19.37 11.88
N GLY A 256 -7.11 18.17 12.26
CA GLY A 256 -8.15 17.99 13.29
C GLY A 256 -7.75 18.56 14.65
N LEU A 257 -6.54 18.24 15.13
CA LEU A 257 -6.02 18.73 16.41
C LEU A 257 -5.80 20.25 16.40
N ALA A 258 -5.30 20.82 15.31
CA ALA A 258 -5.11 22.27 15.19
C ALA A 258 -6.45 23.01 15.17
N ALA A 259 -7.46 22.49 14.48
CA ALA A 259 -8.80 23.04 14.49
C ALA A 259 -9.43 23.00 15.90
N GLU A 260 -9.27 21.91 16.64
CA GLU A 260 -9.76 21.77 18.02
C GLU A 260 -9.18 22.84 18.94
N ILE A 261 -7.86 23.04 18.91
CA ILE A 261 -7.18 24.05 19.72
C ILE A 261 -7.68 25.45 19.33
N GLY A 262 -7.84 25.73 18.03
CA GLY A 262 -8.34 26.99 17.51
C GLY A 262 -9.77 27.30 17.96
N VAL A 263 -10.67 26.31 17.85
CA VAL A 263 -12.08 26.42 18.30
C VAL A 263 -12.18 26.76 19.78
N ILE A 264 -11.46 25.98 20.60
CA ILE A 264 -11.50 26.17 22.04
C ILE A 264 -10.97 27.58 22.42
N MET A 265 -9.85 27.98 21.80
CA MET A 265 -9.31 29.32 22.04
C MET A 265 -10.34 30.42 21.71
N LEU A 266 -10.99 30.32 20.54
CA LEU A 266 -11.94 31.32 20.08
C LEU A 266 -13.19 31.42 20.97
N VAL A 267 -13.70 30.28 21.44
CA VAL A 267 -14.83 30.23 22.40
C VAL A 267 -14.48 30.99 23.67
N TYR A 268 -13.28 30.83 24.22
CA TYR A 268 -12.86 31.53 25.43
C TYR A 268 -12.59 33.02 25.19
N LEU A 269 -12.08 33.38 24.02
CA LEU A 269 -11.91 34.79 23.65
C LEU A 269 -13.27 35.49 23.53
N ASN A 270 -14.28 34.86 22.90
CA ASN A 270 -15.64 35.40 22.82
C ASN A 270 -16.24 35.54 24.21
N GLN A 271 -16.17 34.52 25.06
CA GLN A 271 -16.71 34.60 26.42
C GLN A 271 -16.05 35.71 27.28
N ALA A 272 -14.71 35.83 27.16
CA ALA A 272 -13.98 36.87 27.90
C ALA A 272 -14.33 38.28 27.38
N TYR A 273 -14.47 38.43 26.06
CA TYR A 273 -14.85 39.68 25.43
C TYR A 273 -16.27 40.08 25.83
N GLU A 274 -17.25 39.18 25.79
CA GLU A 274 -18.64 39.48 26.21
C GLU A 274 -18.72 39.88 27.68
N ARG A 275 -18.00 39.22 28.58
CA ARG A 275 -17.94 39.59 30.00
C ARG A 275 -17.29 40.95 30.23
N GLY A 276 -16.21 41.27 29.50
CA GLY A 276 -15.49 42.54 29.60
C GLY A 276 -16.34 43.75 29.11
N VAL A 277 -17.00 43.56 27.96
CA VAL A 277 -17.82 44.61 27.36
C VAL A 277 -19.15 44.79 28.11
N SER A 278 -19.82 43.74 28.59
CA SER A 278 -21.04 43.82 29.39
C SER A 278 -20.81 44.53 30.72
N GLY A 279 -19.63 44.38 31.33
CA GLY A 279 -19.25 45.09 32.55
C GLY A 279 -18.93 46.59 32.34
N ALA A 280 -18.54 46.95 31.09
CA ALA A 280 -18.19 48.34 30.74
C ALA A 280 -19.41 49.22 30.43
N SER A 281 -20.50 48.66 29.92
CA SER A 281 -21.73 49.41 29.63
C SER A 281 -22.40 49.97 30.90
N ASP A 282 -22.11 49.44 32.08
CA ASP A 282 -22.63 49.89 33.36
C ASP A 282 -21.81 51.04 34.00
N GLN A 283 -20.59 51.30 33.51
CA GLN A 283 -19.67 52.26 34.14
C GLN A 283 -19.32 53.51 33.32
N GLY A 284 -19.89 53.71 32.14
CA GLY A 284 -19.81 55.00 31.39
C GLY A 284 -18.41 55.48 31.03
N THR A 285 -17.44 54.60 30.80
CA THR A 285 -16.01 54.93 30.71
C THR A 285 -15.51 55.05 29.28
N SER A 286 -14.78 56.12 29.02
CA SER A 286 -13.99 56.45 27.82
C SER A 286 -12.74 55.55 27.71
N GLY A 287 -12.90 54.25 27.39
CA GLY A 287 -11.77 53.32 27.30
C GLY A 287 -12.12 51.92 26.74
N VAL A 288 -13.13 51.86 25.87
CA VAL A 288 -13.62 50.58 25.31
C VAL A 288 -12.50 49.76 24.61
N SER A 289 -11.52 50.45 24.02
CA SER A 289 -10.37 49.77 23.36
C SER A 289 -9.42 49.09 24.36
N ASP A 290 -9.18 49.71 25.53
CA ASP A 290 -8.30 49.14 26.55
C ASP A 290 -8.96 47.97 27.28
N LEU A 291 -10.26 48.08 27.56
CA LEU A 291 -11.06 46.98 28.12
C LEU A 291 -11.16 45.78 27.18
N ALA A 292 -11.33 46.03 25.87
CA ALA A 292 -11.31 44.95 24.88
C ALA A 292 -9.96 44.25 24.85
N ARG A 293 -8.84 44.99 24.96
CA ARG A 293 -7.49 44.41 25.02
C ARG A 293 -7.28 43.58 26.29
N GLU A 294 -7.71 44.12 27.45
CA GLU A 294 -7.62 43.38 28.71
C GLU A 294 -8.46 42.10 28.69
N ALA A 295 -9.67 42.13 28.16
CA ALA A 295 -10.53 40.96 28.01
C ALA A 295 -9.91 39.87 27.11
N VAL A 296 -9.32 40.26 25.98
CA VAL A 296 -8.65 39.35 25.08
C VAL A 296 -7.40 38.71 25.75
N LEU A 297 -6.60 39.51 26.45
CA LEU A 297 -5.43 39.03 27.20
C LEU A 297 -5.82 38.08 28.33
N ALA A 298 -6.91 38.40 29.06
CA ALA A 298 -7.43 37.52 30.11
C ALA A 298 -7.95 36.19 29.55
N GLY A 299 -8.69 36.21 28.43
CA GLY A 299 -9.19 35.02 27.76
C GLY A 299 -8.07 34.13 27.23
N ALA A 300 -7.07 34.70 26.57
CA ALA A 300 -5.89 34.00 26.11
C ALA A 300 -5.07 33.42 27.26
N GLY A 301 -4.86 34.17 28.33
CA GLY A 301 -4.14 33.78 29.53
C GLY A 301 -4.76 32.57 30.25
N GLN A 302 -6.09 32.51 30.34
CA GLN A 302 -6.81 31.37 30.92
C GLN A 302 -6.59 30.07 30.14
N ARG A 303 -6.36 30.17 28.83
CA ARG A 303 -6.17 29.01 27.95
C ARG A 303 -4.74 28.65 27.71
N MET A 304 -3.77 29.44 28.05
CA MET A 304 -2.36 29.19 27.82
C MET A 304 -1.91 27.86 28.46
N ARG A 305 -2.22 27.60 29.73
CA ARG A 305 -1.87 26.35 30.42
C ARG A 305 -2.50 25.10 29.78
N PRO A 306 -3.84 25.04 29.57
CA PRO A 306 -4.47 23.87 28.94
C PRO A 306 -3.91 23.57 27.55
N VAL A 307 -3.72 24.59 26.70
CA VAL A 307 -3.19 24.41 25.34
C VAL A 307 -1.78 23.88 25.36
N ILE A 308 -0.89 24.41 26.21
CA ILE A 308 0.47 23.91 26.35
C ILE A 308 0.47 22.47 26.88
N MET A 309 -0.36 22.16 27.88
CA MET A 309 -0.42 20.81 28.45
C MET A 309 -0.92 19.77 27.44
N THR A 310 -1.99 20.07 26.69
CA THR A 310 -2.50 19.15 25.67
C THR A 310 -1.51 18.96 24.52
N SER A 311 -0.93 20.04 24.02
CA SER A 311 0.08 19.97 22.95
C SER A 311 1.33 19.21 23.40
N ALA A 312 1.84 19.49 24.60
CA ALA A 312 2.98 18.77 25.17
C ALA A 312 2.68 17.28 25.38
N SER A 313 1.49 16.95 25.87
CA SER A 313 1.07 15.56 26.08
C SER A 313 1.04 14.78 24.76
N VAL A 314 0.48 15.37 23.70
CA VAL A 314 0.46 14.75 22.36
C VAL A 314 1.86 14.60 21.81
N VAL A 315 2.70 15.63 21.88
CA VAL A 315 4.09 15.59 21.39
C VAL A 315 4.90 14.52 22.15
N ILE A 316 4.86 14.54 23.48
CA ILE A 316 5.59 13.54 24.30
C ILE A 316 5.10 12.13 24.04
N GLY A 317 3.78 11.93 23.85
CA GLY A 317 3.20 10.64 23.52
C GLY A 317 3.63 10.13 22.14
N LEU A 318 3.90 11.02 21.18
CA LEU A 318 4.35 10.66 19.83
C LEU A 318 5.87 10.49 19.70
N LEU A 319 6.69 11.03 20.62
CA LEU A 319 8.14 10.90 20.56
C LEU A 319 8.63 9.45 20.53
N PRO A 320 8.13 8.52 21.36
CA PRO A 320 8.53 7.12 21.28
C PRO A 320 8.21 6.47 19.93
N ILE A 321 7.10 6.89 19.30
CA ILE A 321 6.67 6.41 17.97
C ILE A 321 7.58 7.00 16.88
N LEU A 322 7.97 8.27 17.01
CA LEU A 322 8.81 8.96 16.05
C LEU A 322 10.21 8.35 15.96
N PHE A 323 10.78 7.93 17.09
CA PHE A 323 12.13 7.37 17.19
C PHE A 323 12.14 5.84 17.39
N GLY A 324 10.96 5.20 17.39
CA GLY A 324 10.85 3.76 17.58
C GLY A 324 11.43 2.97 16.42
N THR A 325 12.23 1.95 16.72
CA THR A 325 12.77 0.99 15.75
C THR A 325 12.07 -0.36 15.93
N GLY A 326 11.40 -0.85 14.88
CA GLY A 326 10.69 -2.14 14.90
C GLY A 326 9.89 -2.35 13.64
N THR A 327 9.36 -3.56 13.46
CA THR A 327 8.47 -3.88 12.34
C THR A 327 7.24 -2.96 12.34
N GLY A 328 7.07 -2.19 11.25
CA GLY A 328 6.01 -1.18 11.13
C GLY A 328 6.35 0.20 11.70
N GLY A 329 7.48 0.35 12.42
CA GLY A 329 7.94 1.62 12.98
C GLY A 329 8.14 2.70 11.93
N GLU A 330 8.63 2.34 10.74
CA GLU A 330 8.81 3.28 9.62
C GLU A 330 7.52 3.96 9.15
N VAL A 331 6.39 3.27 9.15
CA VAL A 331 5.10 3.84 8.78
C VAL A 331 4.59 4.74 9.90
N MET A 332 4.70 4.28 11.14
CA MET A 332 4.23 5.02 12.31
C MET A 332 5.03 6.30 12.54
N SER A 333 6.35 6.28 12.36
CA SER A 333 7.20 7.47 12.48
C SER A 333 6.87 8.52 11.43
N ARG A 334 6.53 8.11 10.19
CA ARG A 334 6.09 9.01 9.12
C ARG A 334 4.73 9.65 9.39
N ILE A 335 3.83 8.96 10.11
CA ILE A 335 2.55 9.55 10.58
C ILE A 335 2.82 10.54 11.72
N ALA A 336 3.70 10.20 12.66
CA ALA A 336 3.99 11.02 13.83
C ALA A 336 4.75 12.32 13.49
N ALA A 337 5.64 12.30 12.50
CA ALA A 337 6.47 13.43 12.15
C ALA A 337 5.70 14.74 11.87
N PRO A 338 4.72 14.80 10.95
CA PRO A 338 3.95 16.02 10.71
C PRO A 338 3.12 16.43 11.94
N MET A 339 2.65 15.45 12.73
CA MET A 339 1.87 15.75 13.93
C MET A 339 2.72 16.44 15.00
N VAL A 340 3.95 15.95 15.26
CA VAL A 340 4.86 16.54 16.25
C VAL A 340 5.24 17.96 15.85
N GLY A 341 5.73 18.17 14.62
CA GLY A 341 6.14 19.50 14.15
C GLY A 341 4.99 20.47 14.04
N GLY A 342 3.87 20.01 13.50
CA GLY A 342 2.69 20.83 13.32
C GLY A 342 1.98 21.19 14.63
N MET A 343 2.01 20.30 15.63
CA MET A 343 1.43 20.56 16.94
C MET A 343 2.19 21.66 17.70
N LEU A 344 3.52 21.66 17.59
CA LEU A 344 4.34 22.73 18.17
C LEU A 344 4.04 24.08 17.52
N SER A 345 3.99 24.15 16.20
CA SER A 345 3.66 25.38 15.49
C SER A 345 2.21 25.81 15.74
N ALA A 346 1.25 24.88 15.73
CA ALA A 346 -0.16 25.18 16.02
C ALA A 346 -0.35 25.77 17.41
N ALA A 347 0.29 25.21 18.45
CA ALA A 347 0.19 25.73 19.82
C ALA A 347 0.72 27.16 19.92
N VAL A 348 1.93 27.43 19.38
CA VAL A 348 2.53 28.78 19.41
C VAL A 348 1.67 29.78 18.63
N LEU A 349 1.24 29.42 17.43
CA LEU A 349 0.49 30.31 16.55
C LEU A 349 -0.94 30.56 17.08
N THR A 350 -1.60 29.56 17.62
CA THR A 350 -2.93 29.74 18.23
C THR A 350 -2.87 30.62 19.46
N LEU A 351 -1.81 30.56 20.26
CA LEU A 351 -1.64 31.40 21.43
C LEU A 351 -1.28 32.86 21.10
N LEU A 352 -0.60 33.11 19.98
CA LEU A 352 -0.12 34.45 19.61
C LEU A 352 -0.97 35.08 18.50
N VAL A 353 -1.21 34.38 17.41
CA VAL A 353 -1.84 34.94 16.21
C VAL A 353 -3.36 35.04 16.37
N LEU A 354 -3.99 34.02 16.95
CA LEU A 354 -5.46 34.01 17.02
C LEU A 354 -6.02 35.11 17.97
N PRO A 355 -5.45 35.34 19.17
CA PRO A 355 -5.87 36.50 19.99
C PRO A 355 -5.59 37.84 19.34
N ALA A 356 -4.48 37.98 18.61
CA ALA A 356 -4.17 39.24 17.90
C ALA A 356 -5.19 39.50 16.76
N LEU A 357 -5.50 38.48 15.96
CA LEU A 357 -6.53 38.59 14.90
C LEU A 357 -7.91 38.88 15.48
N PHE A 358 -8.26 38.22 16.59
CA PHE A 358 -9.52 38.45 17.28
C PHE A 358 -9.62 39.88 17.80
N TYR A 359 -8.54 40.42 18.40
CA TYR A 359 -8.48 41.80 18.85
C TYR A 359 -8.66 42.82 17.71
N LEU A 360 -7.95 42.60 16.58
CA LEU A 360 -8.06 43.45 15.39
C LEU A 360 -9.46 43.46 14.80
N TRP A 361 -10.14 42.32 14.83
CA TRP A 361 -11.50 42.20 14.30
C TRP A 361 -12.56 42.84 15.20
N LYS A 362 -12.43 42.69 16.53
CA LYS A 362 -13.38 43.22 17.50
C LYS A 362 -13.03 44.64 17.94
N ARG A 363 -11.94 45.22 17.42
CA ARG A 363 -11.57 46.59 17.74
C ARG A 363 -12.67 47.56 17.27
N PRO A 364 -13.22 48.42 18.18
CA PRO A 364 -14.26 49.36 17.85
C PRO A 364 -13.80 50.45 16.85
#